data_3d5fe98b55effdbe89a125bd88cf2830
#
_entry.id   3d5fe98b55effdbe89a125bd88cf2830
#
_cell.length_a   1.000
_cell.length_b   1.000
_cell.length_c   1.000
_cell.angle_alpha   90.00
_cell.angle_beta   90.00
_cell.angle_gamma   90.00
#
_symmetry.space_group_name_H-M   'P 1'
#
loop_
_entity.id
_entity.type
_entity.pdbx_description
1 polymer ?
#
loop_
_entity_poly.entity_id
_entity_poly.type
_entity_poly.pdbx_seq_one_letter_code
_entity_poly.pdbx_strand_id
1 'polypeptide(L)'
;MIKLERIKILLLSCLAFFGCKNYENLEEVKINTSQGMSLLNTPLISKQVDVSRDSLRIINYLDALDGYENNNKLADNIIWLGRRIAYLGDYKRAIEIYTQGINEFPSDARFLRHRGHRYISTRQFNNAIADFENAVLLIKDTEDVIEPDGVPNRLNQPVSSLHNNIYYHLGLAYYLKNDLKNSLKYFTECLEVSKNNDMQVATRHWLYMILQRMNMKDEAASILNPITENMDIIENIAYHDLLLFYKGVRTESELLKVENGSVGANEATQYGIANWHFYNGNEDRAINMFQNIIKNGNWAGFGYIAAEADLSRLQ
;
A
#
# COMPACT_ATOMS: atom_id res chain seq x y z
N MET A 1 64.21 -24.35 -43.07
CA MET A 1 62.88 -24.15 -43.59
C MET A 1 61.90 -24.81 -42.60
N ILE A 2 61.36 -24.10 -41.64
CA ILE A 2 60.50 -24.65 -40.62
C ILE A 2 59.11 -24.03 -40.96
N LYS A 3 58.14 -24.92 -41.23
CA LYS A 3 56.71 -24.53 -41.45
C LYS A 3 56.06 -24.18 -40.14
N LEU A 4 55.55 -22.96 -40.02
CA LEU A 4 54.65 -22.56 -38.95
C LEU A 4 53.23 -23.07 -39.27
N GLU A 5 52.72 -23.98 -38.45
CA GLU A 5 51.31 -24.35 -38.42
C GLU A 5 50.51 -23.29 -37.63
N ARG A 6 49.46 -22.77 -38.26
CA ARG A 6 48.53 -21.85 -37.63
C ARG A 6 47.53 -22.60 -36.78
N ILE A 7 47.61 -22.46 -35.47
CA ILE A 7 46.59 -22.92 -34.53
C ILE A 7 45.38 -21.96 -34.66
N LYS A 8 44.27 -22.45 -35.17
CA LYS A 8 42.97 -21.76 -35.12
C LYS A 8 42.38 -21.94 -33.72
N ILE A 9 42.43 -20.87 -32.90
CA ILE A 9 41.69 -20.82 -31.66
C ILE A 9 40.22 -20.56 -32.01
N LEU A 10 39.41 -21.58 -31.79
CA LEU A 10 37.92 -21.47 -31.88
C LEU A 10 37.44 -20.79 -30.60
N LEU A 11 37.19 -19.48 -30.67
CA LEU A 11 36.45 -18.77 -29.60
C LEU A 11 34.98 -19.22 -29.68
N LEU A 12 34.59 -20.14 -28.77
CA LEU A 12 33.19 -20.44 -28.51
C LEU A 12 32.65 -19.27 -27.71
N SER A 13 32.01 -18.30 -28.40
CA SER A 13 31.19 -17.30 -27.76
C SER A 13 29.89 -17.97 -27.28
N CYS A 14 29.83 -18.27 -25.97
CA CYS A 14 28.53 -18.53 -25.30
C CYS A 14 27.74 -17.25 -25.32
N LEU A 15 26.96 -17.05 -26.37
CA LEU A 15 25.82 -16.10 -26.37
C LEU A 15 24.78 -16.69 -25.42
N ALA A 16 24.77 -16.19 -24.19
CA ALA A 16 23.62 -16.33 -23.30
C ALA A 16 22.44 -15.66 -24.00
N PHE A 17 21.56 -16.45 -24.58
CA PHE A 17 20.26 -15.99 -25.02
C PHE A 17 19.44 -15.65 -23.77
N PHE A 18 19.61 -14.45 -23.24
CA PHE A 18 18.53 -13.80 -22.51
C PHE A 18 17.47 -13.52 -23.57
N GLY A 19 16.40 -14.31 -23.55
CA GLY A 19 15.23 -14.07 -24.37
C GLY A 19 14.64 -12.74 -23.97
N CYS A 20 15.02 -11.66 -24.68
CA CYS A 20 14.22 -10.44 -24.67
C CYS A 20 12.86 -10.82 -25.27
N LYS A 21 11.83 -10.94 -24.42
CA LYS A 21 10.44 -10.97 -24.89
C LYS A 21 10.22 -9.63 -25.60
N ASN A 22 10.09 -9.65 -26.91
CA ASN A 22 9.76 -8.48 -27.72
C ASN A 22 8.29 -8.16 -27.51
N TYR A 23 7.97 -7.22 -26.64
CA TYR A 23 6.63 -6.63 -26.49
C TYR A 23 6.40 -5.51 -27.53
N GLU A 24 6.80 -5.70 -28.79
CA GLU A 24 6.64 -4.71 -29.85
C GLU A 24 5.18 -4.38 -30.14
N ASN A 25 4.25 -5.23 -29.74
CA ASN A 25 2.80 -4.99 -29.84
C ASN A 25 2.15 -5.27 -28.49
N LEU A 26 2.22 -4.30 -27.56
CA LEU A 26 1.41 -4.35 -26.35
C LEU A 26 -0.06 -4.28 -26.76
N GLU A 27 -0.79 -5.40 -26.65
CA GLU A 27 -2.22 -5.41 -26.83
C GLU A 27 -2.93 -4.57 -25.77
N GLU A 28 -4.08 -3.99 -26.13
CA GLU A 28 -4.91 -3.21 -25.21
C GLU A 28 -5.39 -4.10 -24.05
N VAL A 29 -4.85 -3.90 -22.85
CA VAL A 29 -5.32 -4.61 -21.66
C VAL A 29 -6.61 -3.96 -21.18
N LYS A 30 -7.71 -4.69 -21.28
CA LYS A 30 -9.02 -4.24 -20.80
C LYS A 30 -9.22 -4.64 -19.35
N ILE A 31 -9.64 -3.68 -18.53
CA ILE A 31 -10.00 -3.89 -17.13
C ILE A 31 -11.48 -3.56 -16.90
N ASN A 32 -12.05 -4.16 -15.86
CA ASN A 32 -13.31 -3.66 -15.33
C ASN A 32 -13.05 -2.31 -14.62
N THR A 33 -13.61 -1.22 -15.13
CA THR A 33 -13.42 0.10 -14.51
C THR A 33 -14.30 0.33 -13.30
N SER A 34 -15.48 -0.29 -13.22
CA SER A 34 -16.41 -0.14 -12.09
C SER A 34 -16.01 -1.04 -10.92
N GLN A 35 -15.43 -0.44 -9.88
CA GLN A 35 -14.87 -1.16 -8.73
C GLN A 35 -15.80 -1.21 -7.52
N GLY A 36 -16.89 -0.47 -7.50
CA GLY A 36 -17.86 -0.43 -6.41
C GLY A 36 -18.45 0.96 -6.21
N MET A 37 -18.97 1.17 -5.01
CA MET A 37 -19.50 2.46 -4.56
C MET A 37 -18.70 2.96 -3.38
N SER A 38 -18.51 4.27 -3.33
CA SER A 38 -17.91 4.98 -2.20
C SER A 38 -18.90 5.04 -1.01
N LEU A 39 -18.41 5.42 0.17
CA LEU A 39 -19.27 5.67 1.33
C LEU A 39 -20.17 6.91 1.16
N LEU A 40 -19.82 7.77 0.19
CA LEU A 40 -20.59 8.96 -0.19
C LEU A 40 -21.49 8.70 -1.41
N ASN A 41 -21.81 7.44 -1.71
CA ASN A 41 -22.66 7.01 -2.82
C ASN A 41 -22.17 7.45 -4.21
N THR A 42 -20.85 7.58 -4.41
CA THR A 42 -20.24 7.90 -5.69
C THR A 42 -19.61 6.62 -6.29
N PRO A 43 -19.74 6.35 -7.59
CA PRO A 43 -19.08 5.18 -8.20
C PRO A 43 -17.56 5.25 -8.08
N LEU A 44 -16.93 4.15 -7.69
CA LEU A 44 -15.47 3.98 -7.67
C LEU A 44 -15.04 3.51 -9.06
N ILE A 45 -14.50 4.42 -9.86
CA ILE A 45 -14.15 4.16 -11.25
C ILE A 45 -12.63 4.20 -11.42
N SER A 46 -12.05 3.10 -11.83
CA SER A 46 -10.65 3.02 -12.26
C SER A 46 -10.46 3.63 -13.64
N LYS A 47 -9.32 4.25 -13.86
CA LYS A 47 -8.95 4.74 -15.20
C LYS A 47 -8.71 3.55 -16.12
N GLN A 48 -9.13 3.64 -17.37
CA GLN A 48 -8.73 2.66 -18.40
C GLN A 48 -7.20 2.62 -18.50
N VAL A 49 -6.69 1.44 -18.74
CA VAL A 49 -5.27 1.21 -18.99
C VAL A 49 -4.89 1.89 -20.32
N ASP A 50 -3.81 2.63 -20.30
CA ASP A 50 -3.27 3.33 -21.45
C ASP A 50 -1.84 2.83 -21.71
N VAL A 51 -1.59 2.32 -22.92
CA VAL A 51 -0.31 1.67 -23.26
C VAL A 51 0.87 2.63 -23.08
N SER A 52 0.72 3.91 -23.46
CA SER A 52 1.81 4.87 -23.37
C SER A 52 2.16 5.25 -21.92
N ARG A 53 1.15 5.37 -21.07
CA ARG A 53 1.30 5.74 -19.64
C ARG A 53 1.64 4.55 -18.76
N ASP A 54 1.03 3.39 -19.04
CA ASP A 54 1.04 2.22 -18.15
C ASP A 54 1.92 1.07 -18.68
N SER A 55 2.78 1.31 -19.68
CA SER A 55 3.58 0.27 -20.35
C SER A 55 4.30 -0.68 -19.38
N LEU A 56 4.99 -0.15 -18.38
CA LEU A 56 5.68 -0.99 -17.38
C LEU A 56 4.71 -1.83 -16.54
N ARG A 57 3.53 -1.30 -16.19
CA ARG A 57 2.50 -2.05 -15.45
C ARG A 57 1.93 -3.18 -16.31
N ILE A 58 1.74 -2.92 -17.62
CA ILE A 58 1.26 -3.90 -18.58
C ILE A 58 2.29 -5.02 -18.73
N ILE A 59 3.56 -4.69 -18.95
CA ILE A 59 4.65 -5.68 -19.06
C ILE A 59 4.68 -6.57 -17.82
N ASN A 60 4.71 -5.97 -16.63
CA ASN A 60 4.72 -6.71 -15.37
C ASN A 60 3.46 -7.59 -15.19
N TYR A 61 2.30 -7.14 -15.69
CA TYR A 61 1.08 -7.95 -15.69
C TYR A 61 1.20 -9.14 -16.62
N LEU A 62 1.68 -8.94 -17.86
CA LEU A 62 1.87 -10.02 -18.83
C LEU A 62 2.88 -11.06 -18.35
N ASP A 63 3.97 -10.63 -17.71
CA ASP A 63 4.93 -11.56 -17.11
C ASP A 63 4.32 -12.39 -15.97
N ALA A 64 3.51 -11.75 -15.11
CA ALA A 64 2.81 -12.46 -14.03
C ALA A 64 1.72 -13.40 -14.57
N LEU A 65 1.04 -13.02 -15.66
CA LEU A 65 0.05 -13.87 -16.35
C LEU A 65 0.71 -15.10 -16.97
N ASP A 66 1.82 -14.93 -17.67
CA ASP A 66 2.60 -16.03 -18.23
C ASP A 66 3.10 -17.00 -17.13
N GLY A 67 3.60 -16.46 -16.02
CA GLY A 67 3.98 -17.28 -14.85
C GLY A 67 2.82 -18.09 -14.29
N TYR A 68 1.64 -17.48 -14.18
CA TYR A 68 0.42 -18.15 -13.73
C TYR A 68 -0.07 -19.22 -14.72
N GLU A 69 -0.09 -18.93 -16.03
CA GLU A 69 -0.51 -19.88 -17.07
C GLU A 69 0.43 -21.10 -17.14
N ASN A 70 1.74 -20.87 -16.95
CA ASN A 70 2.73 -21.96 -16.94
C ASN A 70 2.65 -22.81 -15.67
N ASN A 71 2.32 -22.23 -14.50
CA ASN A 71 2.20 -22.96 -13.24
C ASN A 71 1.28 -22.24 -12.23
N ASN A 72 -0.02 -22.48 -12.35
CA ASN A 72 -1.03 -21.94 -11.41
C ASN A 72 -1.12 -22.72 -10.07
N LYS A 73 -0.28 -23.73 -9.87
CA LYS A 73 -0.15 -24.47 -8.60
C LYS A 73 0.96 -23.90 -7.71
N LEU A 74 1.61 -22.83 -8.12
CA LEU A 74 2.59 -22.11 -7.31
C LEU A 74 1.90 -20.87 -6.70
N ALA A 75 1.84 -20.80 -5.37
CA ALA A 75 1.19 -19.71 -4.64
C ALA A 75 1.69 -18.33 -5.06
N ASP A 76 3.02 -18.17 -5.26
CA ASP A 76 3.63 -16.92 -5.69
C ASP A 76 3.11 -16.43 -7.03
N ASN A 77 2.88 -17.32 -8.01
CA ASN A 77 2.36 -16.95 -9.32
C ASN A 77 0.94 -16.37 -9.21
N ILE A 78 0.09 -16.95 -8.36
CA ILE A 78 -1.27 -16.44 -8.10
C ILE A 78 -1.20 -15.08 -7.39
N ILE A 79 -0.33 -14.96 -6.38
CA ILE A 79 -0.14 -13.71 -5.63
C ILE A 79 0.33 -12.59 -6.57
N TRP A 80 1.35 -12.85 -7.39
CA TRP A 80 1.87 -11.84 -8.30
C TRP A 80 0.85 -11.45 -9.37
N LEU A 81 0.12 -12.40 -9.94
CA LEU A 81 -0.96 -12.08 -10.88
C LEU A 81 -2.01 -11.16 -10.23
N GLY A 82 -2.49 -11.50 -9.05
CA GLY A 82 -3.45 -10.66 -8.31
C GLY A 82 -2.91 -9.26 -8.00
N ARG A 83 -1.63 -9.14 -7.62
CA ARG A 83 -0.96 -7.86 -7.37
C ARG A 83 -0.90 -7.02 -8.66
N ARG A 84 -0.49 -7.59 -9.78
CA ARG A 84 -0.36 -6.88 -11.07
C ARG A 84 -1.72 -6.43 -11.61
N ILE A 85 -2.75 -7.24 -11.49
CA ILE A 85 -4.15 -6.88 -11.82
C ILE A 85 -4.60 -5.68 -10.96
N ALA A 86 -4.33 -5.71 -9.65
CA ALA A 86 -4.66 -4.59 -8.75
C ALA A 86 -3.91 -3.30 -9.11
N TYR A 87 -2.66 -3.37 -9.58
CA TYR A 87 -1.88 -2.20 -10.01
C TYR A 87 -2.38 -1.60 -11.33
N LEU A 88 -3.08 -2.37 -12.15
CA LEU A 88 -3.83 -1.86 -13.30
C LEU A 88 -5.17 -1.20 -12.89
N GLY A 89 -5.61 -1.38 -11.64
CA GLY A 89 -6.83 -0.80 -11.11
C GLY A 89 -8.04 -1.75 -11.11
N ASP A 90 -7.89 -3.01 -11.51
CA ASP A 90 -8.98 -4.00 -11.48
C ASP A 90 -8.99 -4.76 -10.15
N TYR A 91 -9.47 -4.08 -9.11
CA TYR A 91 -9.49 -4.64 -7.75
C TYR A 91 -10.48 -5.79 -7.60
N LYS A 92 -11.60 -5.77 -8.33
CA LYS A 92 -12.58 -6.87 -8.31
C LYS A 92 -11.96 -8.17 -8.83
N ARG A 93 -11.30 -8.11 -9.98
CA ARG A 93 -10.61 -9.27 -10.54
C ARG A 93 -9.46 -9.75 -9.64
N ALA A 94 -8.73 -8.82 -9.02
CA ALA A 94 -7.70 -9.18 -8.04
C ALA A 94 -8.29 -9.94 -6.84
N ILE A 95 -9.46 -9.53 -6.31
CA ILE A 95 -10.19 -10.23 -5.25
C ILE A 95 -10.55 -11.66 -5.68
N GLU A 96 -10.99 -11.86 -6.92
CA GLU A 96 -11.31 -13.18 -7.48
C GLU A 96 -10.06 -14.08 -7.52
N ILE A 97 -8.93 -13.56 -8.01
CA ILE A 97 -7.65 -14.29 -8.07
C ILE A 97 -7.18 -14.69 -6.66
N TYR A 98 -7.23 -13.77 -5.68
CA TYR A 98 -6.87 -14.11 -4.31
C TYR A 98 -7.86 -15.09 -3.66
N THR A 99 -9.14 -15.03 -4.03
CA THR A 99 -10.15 -16.01 -3.55
C THR A 99 -9.84 -17.41 -4.07
N GLN A 100 -9.42 -17.54 -5.33
CA GLN A 100 -8.91 -18.81 -5.85
C GLN A 100 -7.69 -19.28 -5.05
N GLY A 101 -6.73 -18.38 -4.78
CA GLY A 101 -5.54 -18.71 -3.99
C GLY A 101 -5.86 -19.21 -2.58
N ILE A 102 -6.84 -18.60 -1.90
CA ILE A 102 -7.29 -19.04 -0.56
C ILE A 102 -7.85 -20.47 -0.63
N ASN A 103 -8.62 -20.79 -1.66
CA ASN A 103 -9.20 -22.14 -1.82
C ASN A 103 -8.11 -23.20 -2.07
N GLU A 104 -7.05 -22.84 -2.80
CA GLU A 104 -5.95 -23.75 -3.13
C GLU A 104 -4.89 -23.84 -2.01
N PHE A 105 -4.68 -22.74 -1.28
CA PHE A 105 -3.67 -22.60 -0.23
C PHE A 105 -4.28 -21.99 1.05
N PRO A 106 -5.19 -22.72 1.74
CA PRO A 106 -5.97 -22.16 2.86
C PRO A 106 -5.14 -21.75 4.08
N SER A 107 -3.89 -22.24 4.18
CA SER A 107 -2.96 -21.90 5.26
C SER A 107 -1.98 -20.79 4.91
N ASP A 108 -2.04 -20.22 3.71
CA ASP A 108 -1.16 -19.13 3.30
C ASP A 108 -1.79 -17.77 3.56
N ALA A 109 -1.37 -17.12 4.65
CA ALA A 109 -1.91 -15.83 5.10
C ALA A 109 -1.75 -14.69 4.05
N ARG A 110 -0.82 -14.82 3.11
CA ARG A 110 -0.54 -13.80 2.10
C ARG A 110 -1.76 -13.52 1.21
N PHE A 111 -2.54 -14.55 0.88
CA PHE A 111 -3.76 -14.38 0.08
C PHE A 111 -4.81 -13.56 0.81
N LEU A 112 -5.06 -13.86 2.09
CA LEU A 112 -5.96 -13.09 2.95
C LEU A 112 -5.47 -11.64 3.09
N ARG A 113 -4.17 -11.44 3.33
CA ARG A 113 -3.54 -10.12 3.43
C ARG A 113 -3.77 -9.30 2.16
N HIS A 114 -3.55 -9.87 0.98
CA HIS A 114 -3.72 -9.15 -0.28
C HIS A 114 -5.19 -8.92 -0.63
N ARG A 115 -6.08 -9.90 -0.39
CA ARG A 115 -7.52 -9.75 -0.62
C ARG A 115 -8.14 -8.72 0.33
N GLY A 116 -7.80 -8.77 1.61
CA GLY A 116 -8.23 -7.80 2.60
C GLY A 116 -7.86 -6.36 2.24
N HIS A 117 -6.64 -6.14 1.73
CA HIS A 117 -6.24 -4.83 1.22
C HIS A 117 -7.17 -4.36 0.07
N ARG A 118 -7.55 -5.24 -0.87
CA ARG A 118 -8.48 -4.87 -1.96
C ARG A 118 -9.88 -4.63 -1.45
N TYR A 119 -10.32 -5.36 -0.41
CA TYR A 119 -11.58 -5.07 0.27
C TYR A 119 -11.59 -3.68 0.91
N ILE A 120 -10.50 -3.20 1.50
CA ILE A 120 -10.37 -1.80 1.95
C ILE A 120 -10.55 -0.86 0.74
N SER A 121 -9.81 -1.07 -0.34
CA SER A 121 -9.87 -0.24 -1.55
C SER A 121 -11.30 -0.13 -2.12
N THR A 122 -12.10 -1.20 -2.03
CA THR A 122 -13.48 -1.27 -2.53
C THR A 122 -14.55 -1.02 -1.46
N ARG A 123 -14.19 -0.48 -0.28
CA ARG A 123 -15.06 -0.13 0.88
C ARG A 123 -15.76 -1.32 1.52
N GLN A 124 -15.29 -2.53 1.33
CA GLN A 124 -15.82 -3.74 1.93
C GLN A 124 -15.14 -4.02 3.28
N PHE A 125 -15.20 -3.08 4.22
CA PHE A 125 -14.42 -3.12 5.47
C PHE A 125 -14.70 -4.34 6.35
N ASN A 126 -15.94 -4.85 6.38
CA ASN A 126 -16.25 -6.07 7.13
C ASN A 126 -15.54 -7.29 6.54
N ASN A 127 -15.49 -7.41 5.21
CA ASN A 127 -14.77 -8.49 4.54
C ASN A 127 -13.25 -8.36 4.75
N ALA A 128 -12.73 -7.12 4.73
CA ALA A 128 -11.32 -6.86 5.03
C ALA A 128 -10.95 -7.29 6.45
N ILE A 129 -11.76 -6.93 7.46
CA ILE A 129 -11.55 -7.32 8.85
C ILE A 129 -11.54 -8.85 8.98
N ALA A 130 -12.55 -9.54 8.41
CA ALA A 130 -12.61 -10.99 8.46
C ALA A 130 -11.37 -11.67 7.86
N ASP A 131 -10.88 -11.18 6.71
CA ASP A 131 -9.67 -11.69 6.09
C ASP A 131 -8.44 -11.47 6.96
N PHE A 132 -8.26 -10.24 7.48
CA PHE A 132 -7.09 -9.94 8.29
C PHE A 132 -7.11 -10.64 9.66
N GLU A 133 -8.28 -10.80 10.30
CA GLU A 133 -8.39 -11.58 11.54
C GLU A 133 -8.01 -13.04 11.31
N ASN A 134 -8.47 -13.64 10.20
CA ASN A 134 -8.04 -14.98 9.82
C ASN A 134 -6.53 -15.03 9.49
N ALA A 135 -6.00 -14.02 8.83
CA ALA A 135 -4.56 -13.93 8.58
C ALA A 135 -3.75 -13.85 9.89
N VAL A 136 -4.23 -13.10 10.91
CA VAL A 136 -3.61 -13.04 12.24
C VAL A 136 -3.56 -14.42 12.88
N LEU A 137 -4.61 -15.25 12.73
CA LEU A 137 -4.59 -16.62 13.24
C LEU A 137 -3.55 -17.49 12.53
N LEU A 138 -3.38 -17.31 11.21
CA LEU A 138 -2.43 -18.10 10.42
C LEU A 138 -0.97 -17.72 10.67
N ILE A 139 -0.69 -16.45 11.00
CA ILE A 139 0.69 -16.01 11.27
C ILE A 139 1.12 -16.21 12.71
N LYS A 140 0.20 -16.64 13.59
CA LYS A 140 0.52 -16.92 14.98
C LYS A 140 1.63 -17.97 15.06
N ASP A 141 2.65 -17.66 15.87
CA ASP A 141 3.82 -18.52 16.07
C ASP A 141 4.66 -18.79 14.79
N THR A 142 4.49 -17.98 13.74
CA THR A 142 5.35 -18.05 12.54
C THR A 142 6.42 -16.96 12.57
N GLU A 143 7.51 -17.18 11.84
CA GLU A 143 8.54 -16.16 11.63
C GLU A 143 8.01 -15.06 10.71
N ASP A 144 8.26 -13.80 11.06
CA ASP A 144 7.91 -12.65 10.21
C ASP A 144 8.93 -12.48 9.09
N VAL A 145 8.46 -12.33 7.88
CA VAL A 145 9.28 -12.21 6.67
C VAL A 145 9.03 -10.89 5.95
N ILE A 146 10.09 -10.28 5.42
CA ILE A 146 9.97 -9.10 4.55
C ILE A 146 9.25 -9.49 3.27
N GLU A 147 8.20 -8.76 2.92
CA GLU A 147 7.46 -8.95 1.67
C GLU A 147 8.19 -8.25 0.51
N PRO A 148 8.30 -8.88 -0.67
CA PRO A 148 8.86 -8.22 -1.84
C PRO A 148 7.97 -7.06 -2.29
N ASP A 149 8.58 -5.92 -2.66
CA ASP A 149 7.85 -4.77 -3.16
C ASP A 149 7.16 -5.05 -4.48
N GLY A 150 5.93 -4.56 -4.61
CA GLY A 150 5.21 -4.62 -5.88
C GLY A 150 5.64 -3.53 -6.85
N VAL A 151 5.99 -2.37 -6.29
CA VAL A 151 6.62 -1.24 -6.97
C VAL A 151 7.86 -0.90 -6.16
N PRO A 152 9.06 -1.15 -6.69
CA PRO A 152 10.30 -0.90 -5.96
C PRO A 152 10.43 0.56 -5.54
N ASN A 153 10.93 0.79 -4.32
CA ASN A 153 11.30 2.11 -3.85
C ASN A 153 12.62 2.59 -4.46
N ARG A 154 13.04 3.82 -4.17
CA ARG A 154 14.25 4.45 -4.74
C ARG A 154 15.56 3.67 -4.49
N LEU A 155 15.59 2.82 -3.44
CA LEU A 155 16.75 2.01 -3.08
C LEU A 155 16.59 0.54 -3.48
N ASN A 156 15.44 0.14 -4.03
CA ASN A 156 15.10 -1.25 -4.30
C ASN A 156 15.26 -2.17 -3.05
N GLN A 157 14.89 -1.65 -1.88
CA GLN A 157 14.96 -2.34 -0.59
C GLN A 157 13.57 -2.45 0.01
N PRO A 158 12.93 -3.61 -0.01
CA PRO A 158 11.64 -3.82 0.66
C PRO A 158 11.73 -3.52 2.15
N VAL A 159 10.80 -2.74 2.67
CA VAL A 159 10.82 -2.28 4.06
C VAL A 159 9.67 -2.81 4.91
N SER A 160 8.64 -3.41 4.31
CA SER A 160 7.50 -3.93 5.05
C SER A 160 7.52 -5.45 5.16
N SER A 161 7.03 -6.00 6.27
CA SER A 161 6.93 -7.44 6.51
C SER A 161 5.49 -7.93 6.44
N LEU A 162 5.30 -9.25 6.35
CA LEU A 162 3.99 -9.86 6.29
C LEU A 162 3.16 -9.56 7.55
N HIS A 163 3.73 -9.77 8.74
CA HIS A 163 3.02 -9.51 10.01
C HIS A 163 2.70 -8.03 10.16
N ASN A 164 3.67 -7.14 9.87
CA ASN A 164 3.45 -5.70 9.91
C ASN A 164 2.30 -5.30 8.97
N ASN A 165 2.30 -5.78 7.75
CA ASN A 165 1.24 -5.48 6.77
C ASN A 165 -0.14 -6.00 7.21
N ILE A 166 -0.23 -7.18 7.82
CA ILE A 166 -1.50 -7.75 8.32
C ILE A 166 -2.04 -6.89 9.45
N TYR A 167 -1.24 -6.61 10.49
CA TYR A 167 -1.69 -5.80 11.63
C TYR A 167 -2.00 -4.36 11.24
N TYR A 168 -1.18 -3.75 10.38
CA TYR A 168 -1.39 -2.39 9.88
C TYR A 168 -2.74 -2.24 9.17
N HIS A 169 -3.03 -3.14 8.23
CA HIS A 169 -4.27 -3.06 7.45
C HIS A 169 -5.51 -3.46 8.27
N LEU A 170 -5.35 -4.36 9.25
CA LEU A 170 -6.43 -4.68 10.18
C LEU A 170 -6.76 -3.49 11.08
N GLY A 171 -5.73 -2.86 11.65
CA GLY A 171 -5.89 -1.62 12.42
C GLY A 171 -6.54 -0.51 11.61
N LEU A 172 -6.12 -0.34 10.34
CA LEU A 172 -6.72 0.61 9.41
C LEU A 172 -8.19 0.28 9.11
N ALA A 173 -8.55 -0.98 8.84
CA ALA A 173 -9.93 -1.36 8.55
C ALA A 173 -10.86 -1.05 9.73
N TYR A 174 -10.43 -1.26 10.96
CA TYR A 174 -11.16 -0.86 12.16
C TYR A 174 -11.24 0.66 12.32
N TYR A 175 -10.15 1.40 12.02
CA TYR A 175 -10.15 2.85 12.03
C TYR A 175 -11.21 3.43 11.07
N LEU A 176 -11.25 2.91 9.85
CA LEU A 176 -12.20 3.32 8.82
C LEU A 176 -13.67 3.05 9.23
N LYS A 177 -13.91 2.07 10.10
CA LYS A 177 -15.22 1.83 10.72
C LYS A 177 -15.47 2.65 11.98
N ASN A 178 -14.53 3.49 12.40
CA ASN A 178 -14.56 4.23 13.67
C ASN A 178 -14.57 3.33 14.92
N ASP A 179 -14.11 2.08 14.80
CA ASP A 179 -13.85 1.21 15.94
C ASP A 179 -12.42 1.49 16.46
N LEU A 180 -12.28 2.61 17.15
CA LEU A 180 -10.98 3.09 17.62
C LEU A 180 -10.34 2.13 18.63
N LYS A 181 -11.15 1.40 19.40
CA LYS A 181 -10.64 0.43 20.39
C LYS A 181 -9.90 -0.73 19.72
N ASN A 182 -10.52 -1.37 18.74
CA ASN A 182 -9.88 -2.45 18.00
C ASN A 182 -8.75 -1.92 17.11
N SER A 183 -8.92 -0.73 16.53
CA SER A 183 -7.85 -0.06 15.78
C SER A 183 -6.61 0.16 16.65
N LEU A 184 -6.75 0.71 17.86
CA LEU A 184 -5.65 0.88 18.81
C LEU A 184 -4.97 -0.45 19.13
N LYS A 185 -5.75 -1.50 19.42
CA LYS A 185 -5.22 -2.85 19.69
C LYS A 185 -4.29 -3.30 18.56
N TYR A 186 -4.78 -3.30 17.33
CA TYR A 186 -4.02 -3.89 16.21
C TYR A 186 -2.87 -3.01 15.72
N PHE A 187 -2.97 -1.69 15.85
CA PHE A 187 -1.79 -0.83 15.62
C PHE A 187 -0.75 -0.95 16.73
N THR A 188 -1.12 -1.31 17.95
CA THR A 188 -0.17 -1.65 19.01
C THR A 188 0.58 -2.94 18.66
N GLU A 189 -0.13 -4.00 18.26
CA GLU A 189 0.51 -5.24 17.74
C GLU A 189 1.41 -4.95 16.52
N CYS A 190 0.96 -4.06 15.62
CA CYS A 190 1.76 -3.62 14.48
C CYS A 190 3.07 -2.96 14.93
N LEU A 191 3.03 -2.14 15.99
CA LEU A 191 4.22 -1.47 16.52
C LEU A 191 5.24 -2.48 17.08
N GLU A 192 4.79 -3.54 17.76
CA GLU A 192 5.65 -4.59 18.32
C GLU A 192 6.45 -5.33 17.23
N VAL A 193 5.84 -5.51 16.05
CA VAL A 193 6.50 -6.17 14.92
C VAL A 193 7.23 -5.20 13.98
N SER A 194 7.17 -3.89 14.23
CA SER A 194 7.83 -2.86 13.42
C SER A 194 9.33 -2.80 13.69
N LYS A 195 10.16 -3.40 12.83
CA LYS A 195 11.60 -3.61 13.05
C LYS A 195 12.51 -2.53 12.43
N ASN A 196 11.99 -1.67 11.58
CA ASN A 196 12.74 -0.57 10.96
C ASN A 196 12.02 0.77 11.07
N ASN A 197 12.71 1.86 10.71
CA ASN A 197 12.17 3.20 10.84
C ASN A 197 10.93 3.45 9.98
N ASP A 198 10.87 2.88 8.78
CA ASP A 198 9.72 3.02 7.88
C ASP A 198 8.44 2.41 8.48
N MET A 199 8.52 1.18 9.01
CA MET A 199 7.40 0.55 9.73
C MET A 199 7.03 1.36 10.97
N GLN A 200 8.04 1.84 11.75
CA GLN A 200 7.82 2.61 12.97
C GLN A 200 7.06 3.92 12.70
N VAL A 201 7.47 4.71 11.71
CA VAL A 201 6.81 5.99 11.44
C VAL A 201 5.40 5.79 10.87
N ALA A 202 5.20 4.80 9.99
CA ALA A 202 3.88 4.50 9.44
C ALA A 202 2.90 4.07 10.55
N THR A 203 3.32 3.18 11.44
CA THR A 203 2.49 2.68 12.54
C THR A 203 2.20 3.76 13.58
N ARG A 204 3.22 4.54 13.99
CA ARG A 204 3.08 5.61 14.99
C ARG A 204 2.20 6.75 14.51
N HIS A 205 2.19 7.05 13.22
CA HIS A 205 1.29 8.05 12.65
C HIS A 205 -0.19 7.69 12.94
N TRP A 206 -0.61 6.46 12.67
CA TRP A 206 -1.98 6.03 12.96
C TRP A 206 -2.26 5.94 14.45
N LEU A 207 -1.34 5.38 15.25
CA LEU A 207 -1.49 5.33 16.70
C LEU A 207 -1.69 6.71 17.30
N TYR A 208 -0.90 7.71 16.89
CA TYR A 208 -1.05 9.07 17.36
C TYR A 208 -2.45 9.63 17.08
N MET A 209 -2.94 9.49 15.85
CA MET A 209 -4.27 9.96 15.47
C MET A 209 -5.38 9.25 16.25
N ILE A 210 -5.28 7.94 16.44
CA ILE A 210 -6.25 7.14 17.19
C ILE A 210 -6.30 7.61 18.65
N LEU A 211 -5.15 7.73 19.30
CA LEU A 211 -5.06 8.16 20.69
C LEU A 211 -5.61 9.59 20.88
N GLN A 212 -5.32 10.51 19.96
CA GLN A 212 -5.89 11.85 19.97
C GLN A 212 -7.43 11.82 19.84
N ARG A 213 -7.97 11.02 18.94
CA ARG A 213 -9.42 10.85 18.78
C ARG A 213 -10.09 10.20 20.00
N MET A 214 -9.35 9.38 20.75
CA MET A 214 -9.81 8.79 22.01
C MET A 214 -9.59 9.73 23.22
N ASN A 215 -9.08 10.94 23.01
CA ASN A 215 -8.69 11.90 24.05
C ASN A 215 -7.62 11.37 25.04
N MET A 216 -6.78 10.44 24.59
CA MET A 216 -5.65 9.87 25.34
C MET A 216 -4.36 10.65 25.01
N LYS A 217 -4.32 11.92 25.48
CA LYS A 217 -3.31 12.89 25.04
C LYS A 217 -1.89 12.58 25.51
N ASP A 218 -1.73 12.03 26.70
CA ASP A 218 -0.41 11.72 27.28
C ASP A 218 0.20 10.51 26.56
N GLU A 219 -0.62 9.51 26.28
CA GLU A 219 -0.21 8.34 25.49
C GLU A 219 0.13 8.76 24.06
N ALA A 220 -0.67 9.64 23.44
CA ALA A 220 -0.37 10.18 22.11
C ALA A 220 0.97 10.92 22.09
N ALA A 221 1.24 11.76 23.10
CA ALA A 221 2.54 12.44 23.22
C ALA A 221 3.70 11.43 23.34
N SER A 222 3.50 10.34 24.08
CA SER A 222 4.51 9.29 24.26
C SER A 222 4.86 8.56 22.94
N ILE A 223 3.90 8.43 22.01
CA ILE A 223 4.14 7.85 20.68
C ILE A 223 5.19 8.65 19.89
N LEU A 224 5.28 9.96 20.12
CA LEU A 224 6.21 10.84 19.42
C LEU A 224 7.64 10.82 19.97
N ASN A 225 7.88 10.30 21.19
CA ASN A 225 9.18 10.36 21.84
C ASN A 225 10.35 9.84 20.98
N PRO A 226 10.25 8.68 20.30
CA PRO A 226 11.35 8.14 19.50
C PRO A 226 11.58 8.87 18.16
N ILE A 227 10.65 9.76 17.75
CA ILE A 227 10.71 10.41 16.44
C ILE A 227 11.70 11.56 16.47
N THR A 228 12.69 11.53 15.57
CA THR A 228 13.70 12.58 15.38
C THR A 228 13.82 12.96 13.90
N GLU A 229 14.32 14.14 13.62
CA GLU A 229 14.53 14.62 12.25
C GLU A 229 15.54 13.77 11.44
N ASN A 230 16.50 13.14 12.14
CA ASN A 230 17.60 12.40 11.52
C ASN A 230 17.30 10.91 11.31
N MET A 231 16.04 10.48 11.40
CA MET A 231 15.69 9.10 11.10
C MET A 231 15.94 8.79 9.62
N ASP A 232 16.59 7.67 9.33
CA ASP A 232 16.74 7.18 7.96
C ASP A 232 15.42 6.54 7.49
N ILE A 233 14.74 7.22 6.57
CA ILE A 233 13.43 6.83 6.02
C ILE A 233 13.56 6.61 4.52
N ILE A 234 13.13 5.46 4.04
CA ILE A 234 13.24 5.06 2.63
C ILE A 234 11.96 5.39 1.85
N GLU A 235 10.79 5.02 2.39
CA GLU A 235 9.49 5.12 1.71
C GLU A 235 8.51 6.06 2.42
N ASN A 236 8.45 5.98 3.76
CA ASN A 236 7.38 6.56 4.58
C ASN A 236 7.68 8.01 5.01
N ILE A 237 8.32 8.81 4.14
CA ILE A 237 8.71 10.20 4.39
C ILE A 237 7.49 11.05 4.80
N ALA A 238 6.35 10.89 4.13
CA ALA A 238 5.14 11.62 4.43
C ALA A 238 4.63 11.38 5.86
N TYR A 239 4.71 10.15 6.37
CA TYR A 239 4.35 9.83 7.75
C TYR A 239 5.37 10.36 8.75
N HIS A 240 6.65 10.33 8.40
CA HIS A 240 7.70 10.95 9.22
C HIS A 240 7.50 12.45 9.36
N ASP A 241 7.26 13.16 8.27
CA ASP A 241 6.99 14.60 8.28
C ASP A 241 5.74 14.95 9.09
N LEU A 242 4.66 14.15 8.99
CA LEU A 242 3.47 14.30 9.82
C LEU A 242 3.76 14.12 11.32
N LEU A 243 4.57 13.13 11.70
CA LEU A 243 4.98 12.94 13.09
C LEU A 243 5.82 14.12 13.61
N LEU A 244 6.70 14.67 12.78
CA LEU A 244 7.45 15.90 13.11
C LEU A 244 6.52 17.12 13.21
N PHE A 245 5.49 17.20 12.39
CA PHE A 245 4.44 18.22 12.50
C PHE A 245 3.66 18.07 13.82
N TYR A 246 3.24 16.87 14.19
CA TYR A 246 2.55 16.63 15.46
C TYR A 246 3.43 16.96 16.66
N LYS A 247 4.73 16.85 16.52
CA LYS A 247 5.75 17.20 17.50
C LYS A 247 6.06 18.70 17.58
N GLY A 248 5.54 19.50 16.62
CA GLY A 248 5.80 20.94 16.51
C GLY A 248 7.16 21.29 15.89
N VAL A 249 7.85 20.34 15.28
CA VAL A 249 9.14 20.54 14.60
C VAL A 249 8.94 21.03 13.15
N ARG A 250 7.88 20.55 12.48
CA ARG A 250 7.45 21.00 11.16
C ARG A 250 6.19 21.83 11.26
N THR A 251 5.99 22.73 10.30
CA THR A 251 4.76 23.53 10.18
C THR A 251 3.83 22.94 9.13
N GLU A 252 2.52 23.23 9.24
CA GLU A 252 1.53 22.86 8.22
C GLU A 252 1.90 23.42 6.84
N SER A 253 2.38 24.68 6.80
CA SER A 253 2.76 25.33 5.55
C SER A 253 3.95 24.65 4.85
N GLU A 254 4.86 24.05 5.60
CA GLU A 254 5.98 23.27 5.03
C GLU A 254 5.45 21.96 4.40
N LEU A 255 4.53 21.27 5.07
CA LEU A 255 3.97 20.01 4.59
C LEU A 255 3.06 20.17 3.37
N LEU A 256 2.35 21.29 3.29
CA LEU A 256 1.42 21.60 2.19
C LEU A 256 2.07 22.37 1.03
N LYS A 257 3.36 22.73 1.13
CA LYS A 257 4.05 23.46 0.09
C LYS A 257 4.03 22.70 -1.23
N VAL A 258 3.55 23.36 -2.26
CA VAL A 258 3.74 22.94 -3.65
C VAL A 258 5.06 23.56 -4.10
N GLU A 259 6.13 22.78 -4.17
CA GLU A 259 7.35 23.21 -4.83
C GLU A 259 7.16 23.21 -6.35
N ASN A 260 7.78 24.15 -7.06
CA ASN A 260 7.67 24.30 -8.51
C ASN A 260 7.92 22.96 -9.23
N GLY A 261 6.85 22.38 -9.78
CA GLY A 261 6.90 21.11 -10.52
C GLY A 261 6.69 19.84 -9.68
N SER A 262 6.51 19.93 -8.35
CA SER A 262 6.12 18.79 -7.52
C SER A 262 4.60 18.64 -7.48
N VAL A 263 4.15 17.39 -7.43
CA VAL A 263 2.78 17.06 -7.02
C VAL A 263 2.63 17.54 -5.57
N GLY A 264 1.61 18.37 -5.27
CA GLY A 264 1.34 18.82 -3.89
C GLY A 264 1.25 17.67 -2.90
N ALA A 265 1.13 17.98 -1.61
CA ALA A 265 1.05 16.97 -0.55
C ALA A 265 0.12 15.83 -0.94
N ASN A 266 0.56 14.58 -0.76
CA ASN A 266 -0.25 13.40 -1.07
C ASN A 266 -1.46 13.30 -0.12
N GLU A 267 -2.42 12.43 -0.44
CA GLU A 267 -3.65 12.26 0.33
C GLU A 267 -3.39 11.87 1.79
N ALA A 268 -2.32 11.15 2.08
CA ALA A 268 -1.96 10.76 3.45
C ALA A 268 -1.54 11.99 4.27
N THR A 269 -0.70 12.87 3.71
CA THR A 269 -0.30 14.13 4.34
C THR A 269 -1.50 15.05 4.55
N GLN A 270 -2.31 15.25 3.51
CA GLN A 270 -3.49 16.10 3.59
C GLN A 270 -4.49 15.58 4.66
N TYR A 271 -4.71 14.26 4.68
CA TYR A 271 -5.59 13.66 5.68
C TYR A 271 -5.02 13.79 7.10
N GLY A 272 -3.73 13.55 7.30
CA GLY A 272 -3.09 13.71 8.61
C GLY A 272 -3.27 15.11 9.19
N ILE A 273 -3.09 16.15 8.37
CA ILE A 273 -3.30 17.55 8.76
C ILE A 273 -4.78 17.84 9.01
N ALA A 274 -5.68 17.40 8.13
CA ALA A 274 -7.11 17.58 8.28
C ALA A 274 -7.62 16.94 9.57
N ASN A 275 -7.20 15.71 9.85
CA ASN A 275 -7.51 15.00 11.07
C ASN A 275 -6.96 15.69 12.32
N TRP A 276 -5.74 16.29 12.22
CA TRP A 276 -5.18 17.11 13.30
C TRP A 276 -6.10 18.32 13.62
N HIS A 277 -6.61 19.02 12.62
CA HIS A 277 -7.58 20.08 12.83
C HIS A 277 -8.87 19.55 13.46
N PHE A 278 -9.34 18.38 13.03
CA PHE A 278 -10.58 17.78 13.51
C PHE A 278 -10.54 17.54 15.03
N TYR A 279 -9.56 16.80 15.54
CA TYR A 279 -9.50 16.51 16.99
C TYR A 279 -8.98 17.68 17.85
N ASN A 280 -8.49 18.76 17.23
CA ASN A 280 -8.18 20.03 17.92
C ASN A 280 -9.34 21.06 17.90
N GLY A 281 -10.54 20.65 17.43
CA GLY A 281 -11.74 21.47 17.48
C GLY A 281 -11.90 22.45 16.30
N ASN A 282 -11.01 22.40 15.28
CA ASN A 282 -11.12 23.19 14.05
C ASN A 282 -11.93 22.42 12.99
N GLU A 283 -13.17 22.04 13.34
CA GLU A 283 -13.97 21.09 12.57
C GLU A 283 -14.28 21.60 11.15
N ASP A 284 -14.67 22.87 11.00
CA ASP A 284 -14.95 23.46 9.68
C ASP A 284 -13.75 23.37 8.74
N ARG A 285 -12.55 23.64 9.26
CA ARG A 285 -11.32 23.51 8.47
C ARG A 285 -11.05 22.07 8.08
N ALA A 286 -11.21 21.14 9.01
CA ALA A 286 -11.05 19.72 8.75
C ALA A 286 -12.01 19.23 7.66
N ILE A 287 -13.28 19.58 7.75
CA ILE A 287 -14.32 19.23 6.75
C ILE A 287 -13.94 19.77 5.37
N ASN A 288 -13.56 21.03 5.28
CA ASN A 288 -13.12 21.63 4.00
C ASN A 288 -11.91 20.88 3.40
N MET A 289 -10.95 20.48 4.22
CA MET A 289 -9.80 19.70 3.77
C MET A 289 -10.19 18.28 3.34
N PHE A 290 -11.06 17.59 4.08
CA PHE A 290 -11.59 16.28 3.67
C PHE A 290 -12.32 16.39 2.32
N GLN A 291 -13.17 17.40 2.12
CA GLN A 291 -13.86 17.64 0.85
C GLN A 291 -12.86 17.89 -0.30
N ASN A 292 -11.77 18.62 -0.04
CA ASN A 292 -10.74 18.84 -1.03
C ASN A 292 -10.00 17.54 -1.41
N ILE A 293 -9.72 16.65 -0.45
CA ILE A 293 -9.15 15.33 -0.71
C ILE A 293 -10.09 14.51 -1.60
N ILE A 294 -11.40 14.50 -1.32
CA ILE A 294 -12.39 13.78 -2.12
C ILE A 294 -12.49 14.33 -3.54
N LYS A 295 -12.39 15.64 -3.70
CA LYS A 295 -12.48 16.29 -5.03
C LYS A 295 -11.28 16.00 -5.92
N ASN A 296 -10.08 15.97 -5.36
CA ASN A 296 -8.82 16.01 -6.12
C ASN A 296 -7.94 14.77 -5.95
N GLY A 297 -8.21 13.92 -4.96
CA GLY A 297 -7.36 12.79 -4.60
C GLY A 297 -7.63 11.52 -5.39
N ASN A 298 -6.75 10.55 -5.19
CA ASN A 298 -6.90 9.19 -5.71
C ASN A 298 -7.79 8.38 -4.77
N TRP A 299 -8.96 7.97 -5.23
CA TRP A 299 -9.95 7.26 -4.44
C TRP A 299 -9.46 5.92 -3.82
N ALA A 300 -8.39 5.34 -4.34
CA ALA A 300 -7.80 4.11 -3.82
C ALA A 300 -6.76 4.37 -2.70
N GLY A 301 -6.35 5.61 -2.47
CA GLY A 301 -5.38 5.99 -1.43
C GLY A 301 -6.01 5.97 -0.03
N PHE A 302 -5.24 5.54 0.98
CA PHE A 302 -5.77 5.42 2.36
C PHE A 302 -6.19 6.75 2.96
N GLY A 303 -5.47 7.84 2.68
CA GLY A 303 -5.86 9.18 3.13
C GLY A 303 -7.20 9.63 2.55
N TYR A 304 -7.46 9.31 1.26
CA TYR A 304 -8.76 9.54 0.64
C TYR A 304 -9.85 8.71 1.32
N ILE A 305 -9.63 7.41 1.50
CA ILE A 305 -10.61 6.51 2.10
C ILE A 305 -10.94 6.94 3.54
N ALA A 306 -9.94 7.41 4.29
CA ALA A 306 -10.14 7.91 5.64
C ALA A 306 -10.93 9.22 5.66
N ALA A 307 -10.62 10.17 4.76
CA ALA A 307 -11.40 11.41 4.61
C ALA A 307 -12.86 11.13 4.21
N GLU A 308 -13.07 10.18 3.29
CA GLU A 308 -14.39 9.71 2.88
C GLU A 308 -15.18 9.11 4.04
N ALA A 309 -14.53 8.25 4.84
CA ALA A 309 -15.14 7.62 6.00
C ALA A 309 -15.53 8.66 7.07
N ASP A 310 -14.69 9.67 7.30
CA ASP A 310 -15.01 10.76 8.22
C ASP A 310 -16.18 11.60 7.71
N LEU A 311 -16.17 12.05 6.46
CA LEU A 311 -17.27 12.82 5.87
C LEU A 311 -18.59 12.05 5.88
N SER A 312 -18.57 10.74 5.64
CA SER A 312 -19.79 9.92 5.64
C SER A 312 -20.45 9.81 7.03
N ARG A 313 -19.70 10.08 8.10
CA ARG A 313 -20.21 10.09 9.47
C ARG A 313 -20.70 11.47 9.93
N LEU A 314 -20.30 12.53 9.22
CA LEU A 314 -20.69 13.90 9.52
C LEU A 314 -21.95 14.35 8.75
N GLN A 315 -22.41 13.52 7.81
CA GLN A 315 -23.68 13.70 7.09
C GLN A 315 -24.84 13.04 7.85
#